data_ba87ecb8a9a1c87e527fe9d8c7fa4829
#
_entry.id   ba87ecb8a9a1c87e527fe9d8c7fa4829
#
_cell.length_a   1.000
_cell.length_b   1.000
_cell.length_c   1.000
_cell.angle_alpha   90.00
_cell.angle_beta   90.00
_cell.angle_gamma   90.00
#
_symmetry.space_group_name_H-M   'P 1'
#
loop_
_entity.id
_entity.type
_entity.pdbx_description
1 polymer ?
#
loop_
_entity_poly.entity_id
_entity_poly.type
_entity_poly.pdbx_seq_one_letter_code
_entity_poly.pdbx_strand_id
1 'polypeptide(L)'
;MRHLLLAAIVSTGAWAWAGSASAQDAAAGAIVFKTQCAGCHSVDEGKNIVGPSLFGIVGREAGQVPGFKYSPANKASGKTWDEATLDAYITNPQAVVPKTIMPYPGLKDATQRANLIAFLATAK
;
A
#
# COMPACT_ATOMS: atom_id res chain seq x y z
N MET A 1 -65.80 -33.39 2.75
CA MET A 1 -64.41 -33.81 2.99
C MET A 1 -63.50 -32.75 2.40
N ARG A 2 -62.90 -31.93 3.26
CA ARG A 2 -62.03 -30.79 2.85
C ARG A 2 -60.57 -31.22 3.06
N HIS A 3 -59.81 -31.38 1.99
CA HIS A 3 -58.39 -31.66 2.06
C HIS A 3 -57.61 -30.34 2.19
N LEU A 4 -56.97 -30.17 3.37
CA LEU A 4 -56.00 -29.11 3.61
C LEU A 4 -54.63 -29.57 3.06
N LEU A 5 -54.15 -28.88 2.06
CA LEU A 5 -52.76 -29.01 1.59
C LEU A 5 -51.87 -28.06 2.39
N LEU A 6 -50.99 -28.60 3.21
CA LEU A 6 -49.94 -27.87 3.89
C LEU A 6 -48.77 -27.66 2.91
N ALA A 7 -48.54 -26.43 2.51
CA ALA A 7 -47.36 -26.05 1.75
C ALA A 7 -46.18 -25.82 2.71
N ALA A 8 -45.19 -26.67 2.65
CA ALA A 8 -43.92 -26.49 3.37
C ALA A 8 -43.03 -25.44 2.64
N ILE A 9 -42.81 -24.30 3.32
CA ILE A 9 -41.90 -23.29 2.83
C ILE A 9 -40.48 -23.70 3.24
N VAL A 10 -39.67 -24.13 2.28
CA VAL A 10 -38.23 -24.39 2.47
C VAL A 10 -37.51 -23.08 2.31
N SER A 11 -37.14 -22.46 3.41
CA SER A 11 -36.28 -21.27 3.41
C SER A 11 -34.80 -21.69 3.21
N THR A 12 -34.28 -21.55 2.01
CA THR A 12 -32.86 -21.70 1.72
C THR A 12 -32.09 -20.48 2.24
N GLY A 13 -31.49 -20.63 3.42
CA GLY A 13 -30.58 -19.62 3.96
C GLY A 13 -29.32 -19.54 3.10
N ALA A 14 -29.15 -18.43 2.39
CA ALA A 14 -27.89 -18.10 1.72
C ALA A 14 -26.86 -17.69 2.79
N TRP A 15 -25.89 -18.56 3.04
CA TRP A 15 -24.75 -18.25 3.88
C TRP A 15 -23.80 -17.38 3.05
N ALA A 16 -23.85 -16.07 3.26
CA ALA A 16 -22.85 -15.16 2.72
C ALA A 16 -21.51 -15.43 3.44
N TRP A 17 -20.57 -15.96 2.71
CA TRP A 17 -19.18 -16.01 3.14
C TRP A 17 -18.64 -14.58 3.11
N ALA A 18 -18.73 -13.88 4.24
CA ALA A 18 -17.97 -12.66 4.43
C ALA A 18 -16.49 -13.06 4.47
N GLY A 19 -15.81 -12.95 3.34
CA GLY A 19 -14.37 -13.03 3.31
C GLY A 19 -13.81 -11.97 4.24
N SER A 20 -13.13 -12.38 5.31
CA SER A 20 -12.40 -11.48 6.19
C SER A 20 -11.32 -10.79 5.35
N ALA A 21 -11.57 -9.55 4.92
CA ALA A 21 -10.50 -8.69 4.47
C ALA A 21 -9.52 -8.57 5.64
N SER A 22 -8.27 -9.01 5.47
CA SER A 22 -7.23 -8.84 6.47
C SER A 22 -7.15 -7.36 6.79
N ALA A 23 -7.45 -6.97 8.04
CA ALA A 23 -7.35 -5.58 8.46
C ALA A 23 -5.89 -5.13 8.31
N GLN A 24 -5.66 -4.00 7.61
CA GLN A 24 -4.35 -3.39 7.49
C GLN A 24 -3.90 -2.91 8.86
N ASP A 25 -2.70 -3.34 9.28
CA ASP A 25 -2.13 -3.04 10.60
C ASP A 25 -0.98 -2.06 10.48
N ALA A 26 -1.23 -0.79 10.84
CA ALA A 26 -0.21 0.25 10.82
C ALA A 26 0.93 0.00 11.83
N ALA A 27 0.66 -0.63 12.97
CA ALA A 27 1.71 -0.96 13.94
C ALA A 27 2.65 -2.05 13.41
N ALA A 28 2.10 -3.08 12.76
CA ALA A 28 2.90 -4.07 12.03
C ALA A 28 3.65 -3.42 10.85
N GLY A 29 3.02 -2.46 10.17
CA GLY A 29 3.62 -1.66 9.10
C GLY A 29 4.82 -0.84 9.55
N ALA A 30 4.79 -0.29 10.76
CA ALA A 30 5.93 0.41 11.34
C ALA A 30 7.16 -0.50 11.50
N ILE A 31 6.96 -1.77 11.83
CA ILE A 31 8.03 -2.76 11.92
C ILE A 31 8.60 -3.05 10.53
N VAL A 32 7.73 -3.21 9.53
CA VAL A 32 8.16 -3.38 8.13
C VAL A 32 8.97 -2.18 7.65
N PHE A 33 8.49 -0.95 7.92
CA PHE A 33 9.21 0.27 7.58
C PHE A 33 10.61 0.29 8.21
N LYS A 34 10.71 0.00 9.50
CA LYS A 34 11.97 -0.01 10.24
C LYS A 34 12.98 -0.99 9.64
N THR A 35 12.54 -2.17 9.21
CA THR A 35 13.41 -3.23 8.72
C THR A 35 13.72 -3.11 7.23
N GLN A 36 12.80 -2.56 6.43
CA GLN A 36 12.92 -2.55 4.97
C GLN A 36 13.23 -1.16 4.37
N CYS A 37 12.84 -0.09 5.04
CA CYS A 37 12.82 1.25 4.45
C CYS A 37 13.67 2.28 5.21
N ALA A 38 13.75 2.18 6.55
CA ALA A 38 14.37 3.20 7.41
C ALA A 38 15.88 3.38 7.22
N GLY A 39 16.55 2.45 6.57
CA GLY A 39 17.96 2.62 6.18
C GLY A 39 18.18 3.72 5.14
N CYS A 40 17.16 4.02 4.35
CA CYS A 40 17.22 5.01 3.26
C CYS A 40 16.19 6.12 3.37
N HIS A 41 15.08 5.91 4.08
CA HIS A 41 13.97 6.85 4.17
C HIS A 41 13.64 7.22 5.61
N SER A 42 13.11 8.43 5.81
CA SER A 42 12.45 8.87 7.03
C SER A 42 10.97 9.12 6.76
N VAL A 43 10.15 9.09 7.79
CA VAL A 43 8.76 9.57 7.76
C VAL A 43 8.59 10.96 8.35
N ASP A 44 9.69 11.59 8.76
CA ASP A 44 9.68 12.97 9.27
C ASP A 44 9.63 13.95 8.10
N GLU A 45 8.87 15.04 8.26
CA GLU A 45 8.75 16.08 7.25
C GLU A 45 10.12 16.70 6.91
N GLY A 46 10.42 16.78 5.61
CA GLY A 46 11.65 17.40 5.10
C GLY A 46 12.94 16.64 5.38
N LYS A 47 12.88 15.48 6.03
CA LYS A 47 14.08 14.69 6.34
C LYS A 47 14.41 13.73 5.23
N ASN A 48 15.19 14.20 4.27
CA ASN A 48 15.78 13.37 3.21
C ASN A 48 17.06 12.71 3.74
N ILE A 49 17.28 11.44 3.40
CA ILE A 49 18.50 10.69 3.73
C ILE A 49 19.11 10.18 2.42
N VAL A 50 19.23 8.87 2.23
CA VAL A 50 19.60 8.28 0.93
C VAL A 50 18.45 8.44 -0.07
N GLY A 51 17.22 8.22 0.38
CA GLY A 51 15.98 8.49 -0.34
C GLY A 51 15.24 9.72 0.20
N PRO A 52 14.18 10.15 -0.50
CA PRO A 52 13.37 11.28 -0.05
C PRO A 52 12.55 10.92 1.19
N SER A 53 12.16 11.95 1.97
CA SER A 53 11.20 11.77 3.04
C SER A 53 9.90 11.16 2.52
N LEU A 54 9.35 10.21 3.26
CA LEU A 54 8.05 9.59 2.98
C LEU A 54 6.90 10.26 3.73
N PHE A 55 7.15 11.39 4.41
CA PHE A 55 6.09 12.18 5.02
C PHE A 55 5.07 12.62 3.96
N GLY A 56 3.80 12.33 4.18
CA GLY A 56 2.73 12.65 3.24
C GLY A 56 2.80 11.91 1.91
N ILE A 57 3.47 10.75 1.84
CA ILE A 57 3.68 10.02 0.57
C ILE A 57 2.38 9.52 -0.05
N VAL A 58 1.42 9.07 0.76
CA VAL A 58 0.14 8.58 0.23
C VAL A 58 -0.64 9.74 -0.38
N GLY A 59 -0.89 9.66 -1.68
CA GLY A 59 -1.56 10.70 -2.45
C GLY A 59 -0.63 11.79 -3.03
N ARG A 60 0.68 11.71 -2.78
CA ARG A 60 1.66 12.69 -3.29
C ARG A 60 2.07 12.34 -4.73
N GLU A 61 2.28 13.38 -5.53
CA GLU A 61 2.87 13.24 -6.86
C GLU A 61 4.35 12.86 -6.77
N ALA A 62 4.80 12.00 -7.68
CA ALA A 62 6.18 11.54 -7.72
C ALA A 62 7.15 12.68 -8.07
N GLY A 63 8.33 12.65 -7.45
CA GLY A 63 9.40 13.60 -7.76
C GLY A 63 9.24 14.99 -7.16
N GLN A 64 8.37 15.18 -6.16
CA GLN A 64 8.00 16.52 -5.64
C GLN A 64 8.59 16.88 -4.27
N VAL A 65 9.31 15.99 -3.59
CA VAL A 65 9.89 16.35 -2.27
C VAL A 65 10.96 17.42 -2.45
N PRO A 66 10.81 18.58 -1.77
CA PRO A 66 11.81 19.65 -1.83
C PRO A 66 13.18 19.19 -1.35
N GLY A 67 14.23 19.65 -2.05
CA GLY A 67 15.61 19.40 -1.66
C GLY A 67 16.13 17.98 -1.96
N PHE A 68 15.31 17.09 -2.49
CA PHE A 68 15.78 15.77 -2.90
C PHE A 68 16.10 15.73 -4.40
N LYS A 69 17.25 15.14 -4.75
CA LYS A 69 17.67 14.97 -6.13
C LYS A 69 17.14 13.64 -6.70
N TYR A 70 15.98 13.71 -7.31
CA TYR A 70 15.38 12.55 -7.96
C TYR A 70 16.10 12.14 -9.25
N SER A 71 15.96 10.87 -9.64
CA SER A 71 16.31 10.44 -10.99
C SER A 71 15.40 11.11 -12.03
N PRO A 72 15.89 11.28 -13.27
CA PRO A 72 15.05 11.75 -14.38
C PRO A 72 13.80 10.87 -14.57
N ALA A 73 13.95 9.55 -14.42
CA ALA A 73 12.85 8.60 -14.54
C ALA A 73 11.74 8.84 -13.51
N ASN A 74 12.10 9.11 -12.26
CA ASN A 74 11.12 9.39 -11.21
C ASN A 74 10.42 10.74 -11.46
N LYS A 75 11.16 11.79 -11.78
CA LYS A 75 10.60 13.11 -12.12
C LYS A 75 9.63 13.06 -13.30
N ALA A 76 9.95 12.29 -14.31
CA ALA A 76 9.17 12.19 -15.55
C ALA A 76 8.04 11.15 -15.45
N SER A 77 7.92 10.42 -14.35
CA SER A 77 6.97 9.31 -14.24
C SER A 77 5.51 9.75 -14.27
N GLY A 78 5.19 10.96 -13.81
CA GLY A 78 3.83 11.49 -13.75
C GLY A 78 2.90 10.72 -12.82
N LYS A 79 3.45 9.88 -11.93
CA LYS A 79 2.65 9.04 -11.05
C LYS A 79 2.22 9.78 -9.80
N THR A 80 1.05 9.42 -9.32
CA THR A 80 0.60 9.75 -7.96
C THR A 80 0.73 8.52 -7.09
N TRP A 81 1.33 8.68 -5.92
CA TRP A 81 1.55 7.59 -4.96
C TRP A 81 0.26 7.29 -4.17
N ASP A 82 -0.80 6.91 -4.87
CA ASP A 82 -1.96 6.30 -4.23
C ASP A 82 -1.61 4.89 -3.70
N GLU A 83 -2.49 4.31 -2.91
CA GLU A 83 -2.22 3.01 -2.28
C GLU A 83 -1.94 1.91 -3.31
N ALA A 84 -2.69 1.87 -4.41
CA ALA A 84 -2.51 0.86 -5.47
C ALA A 84 -1.17 1.04 -6.21
N THR A 85 -0.78 2.29 -6.50
CA THR A 85 0.51 2.59 -7.14
C THR A 85 1.67 2.30 -6.20
N LEU A 86 1.55 2.61 -4.91
CA LEU A 86 2.54 2.25 -3.90
C LEU A 86 2.68 0.74 -3.76
N ASP A 87 1.57 -0.02 -3.73
CA ASP A 87 1.62 -1.48 -3.66
C ASP A 87 2.39 -2.07 -4.85
N ALA A 88 2.09 -1.62 -6.05
CA ALA A 88 2.79 -2.05 -7.26
C ALA A 88 4.28 -1.66 -7.23
N TYR A 89 4.59 -0.42 -6.84
CA TYR A 89 5.96 0.09 -6.80
C TYR A 89 6.82 -0.64 -5.76
N ILE A 90 6.28 -0.83 -4.55
CA ILE A 90 6.98 -1.57 -3.48
C ILE A 90 7.16 -3.04 -3.85
N THR A 91 6.25 -3.61 -4.65
CA THR A 91 6.39 -4.98 -5.15
C THR A 91 7.56 -5.12 -6.12
N ASN A 92 7.70 -4.17 -7.05
CA ASN A 92 8.78 -4.14 -8.04
C ASN A 92 9.01 -2.72 -8.56
N PRO A 93 9.93 -1.97 -7.96
CA PRO A 93 10.19 -0.58 -8.35
C PRO A 93 10.52 -0.39 -9.83
N GLN A 94 11.35 -1.25 -10.40
CA GLN A 94 11.77 -1.14 -11.80
C GLN A 94 10.63 -1.39 -12.80
N ALA A 95 9.63 -2.18 -12.43
CA ALA A 95 8.47 -2.42 -13.29
C ALA A 95 7.56 -1.20 -13.38
N VAL A 96 7.47 -0.40 -12.30
CA VAL A 96 6.56 0.76 -12.22
C VAL A 96 7.24 2.05 -12.68
N VAL A 97 8.51 2.24 -12.30
CA VAL A 97 9.34 3.36 -12.74
C VAL A 97 10.65 2.79 -13.31
N PRO A 98 10.67 2.40 -14.58
CA PRO A 98 11.88 1.89 -15.21
C PRO A 98 13.02 2.90 -15.08
N LYS A 99 14.22 2.41 -14.76
CA LYS A 99 15.42 3.23 -14.47
C LYS A 99 15.32 4.05 -13.18
N THR A 100 14.41 3.70 -12.25
CA THR A 100 14.48 4.25 -10.89
C THR A 100 15.84 3.94 -10.26
N ILE A 101 16.38 4.90 -9.54
CA ILE A 101 17.65 4.73 -8.81
C ILE A 101 17.47 4.11 -7.41
N MET A 102 16.23 3.83 -7.01
CA MET A 102 15.96 3.14 -5.74
C MET A 102 16.42 1.68 -5.85
N PRO A 103 17.48 1.26 -5.14
CA PRO A 103 18.10 -0.07 -5.31
C PRO A 103 17.36 -1.15 -4.50
N TYR A 104 16.05 -1.04 -4.39
CA TYR A 104 15.22 -1.95 -3.62
C TYR A 104 14.64 -3.04 -4.53
N PRO A 105 14.84 -4.33 -4.21
CA PRO A 105 14.38 -5.42 -5.06
C PRO A 105 12.88 -5.65 -5.02
N GLY A 106 12.21 -5.12 -4.02
CA GLY A 106 10.78 -5.26 -3.82
C GLY A 106 10.40 -6.15 -2.63
N LEU A 107 9.25 -5.86 -2.04
CA LEU A 107 8.62 -6.61 -0.96
C LEU A 107 7.53 -7.50 -1.55
N LYS A 108 7.73 -8.81 -1.55
CA LYS A 108 6.85 -9.76 -2.24
C LYS A 108 5.64 -10.18 -1.39
N ASP A 109 5.72 -10.06 -0.08
CA ASP A 109 4.62 -10.38 0.83
C ASP A 109 3.53 -9.31 0.80
N ALA A 110 2.33 -9.67 0.32
CA ALA A 110 1.22 -8.75 0.15
C ALA A 110 0.68 -8.20 1.47
N THR A 111 0.71 -9.01 2.53
CA THR A 111 0.26 -8.58 3.86
C THR A 111 1.23 -7.54 4.44
N GLN A 112 2.53 -7.77 4.33
CA GLN A 112 3.53 -6.81 4.76
C GLN A 112 3.44 -5.50 3.98
N ARG A 113 3.18 -5.53 2.66
CA ARG A 113 2.98 -4.33 1.86
C ARG A 113 1.75 -3.56 2.30
N ALA A 114 0.61 -4.24 2.51
CA ALA A 114 -0.61 -3.59 2.97
C ALA A 114 -0.42 -2.91 4.35
N ASN A 115 0.25 -3.57 5.27
CA ASN A 115 0.57 -3.02 6.57
C ASN A 115 1.53 -1.83 6.47
N LEU A 116 2.55 -1.91 5.64
CA LEU A 116 3.48 -0.82 5.37
C LEU A 116 2.76 0.41 4.81
N ILE A 117 1.87 0.24 3.85
CA ILE A 117 1.08 1.33 3.26
C ILE A 117 0.16 1.97 4.31
N ALA A 118 -0.47 1.15 5.16
CA ALA A 118 -1.28 1.65 6.27
C ALA A 118 -0.44 2.51 7.24
N PHE A 119 0.77 2.10 7.55
CA PHE A 119 1.70 2.90 8.36
C PHE A 119 2.08 4.21 7.66
N LEU A 120 2.45 4.16 6.39
CA LEU A 120 2.82 5.35 5.61
C LEU A 120 1.67 6.36 5.52
N ALA A 121 0.42 5.89 5.48
CA ALA A 121 -0.76 6.75 5.48
C ALA A 121 -0.93 7.54 6.78
N THR A 122 -0.28 7.13 7.88
CA THR A 122 -0.28 7.87 9.16
C THR A 122 0.74 9.00 9.19
N ALA A 123 1.73 8.99 8.32
CA ALA A 123 2.81 9.97 8.23
C ALA A 123 2.36 11.21 7.43
N LYS A 124 1.65 12.13 8.08
CA LYS A 124 1.10 13.36 7.50
C LYS A 124 0.87 14.45 8.56
#